data_0fa811eee68b0b286b612626800ff262
#
_entry.id   0fa811eee68b0b286b612626800ff262
#
_cell.length_a   1.000
_cell.length_b   1.000
_cell.length_c   1.000
_cell.angle_alpha   90.00
_cell.angle_beta   90.00
_cell.angle_gamma   90.00
#
_symmetry.space_group_name_H-M   'P 1'
#
loop_
_entity.id
_entity.type
_entity.pdbx_description
1 polymer ?
#
loop_
_entity_poly.entity_id
_entity_poly.type
_entity_poly.pdbx_seq_one_letter_code
_entity_poly.pdbx_strand_id
1 'polypeptide(L)'
;MRKIVAGFLIIISILGLAGCGQEKTASQTETKQKTITIGVMPDFESLPFVIAEKNGYFKKEGVQVKVEHFKSAKDRDSALQGGKLDGVITDVLAVVFANEGGINLRMISRDDGNIELMGGKDTGIDSMQDLKGKSVGLSTNTIMEYTVDKMLEAAQLKSEDINKVAIPQLPTRLEMLQGGKVNAAILPEPLSGLAIKNGAKVLSSTDQLANKAGAIAFTAQSIKENPEDIKAVFKAYNDAVNYLNKEPVSSYIDFVIEAQGFPAAIKDTIKMPQYNKAQAPDEKIVNDVVQWMKAKNLVKGSYQYQDLVDESILR
;
A
#
# COMPACT_ATOMS: atom_id res chain seq x y z
N MET A 1 48.83 -17.74 57.82
CA MET A 1 50.30 -17.91 57.71
C MET A 1 50.77 -17.24 56.43
N ARG A 2 51.34 -16.08 56.52
CA ARG A 2 52.73 -15.78 56.10
C ARG A 2 52.95 -15.91 54.57
N LYS A 3 53.49 -15.00 53.80
CA LYS A 3 54.30 -13.73 53.96
C LYS A 3 54.35 -13.13 52.55
N ILE A 4 54.13 -11.82 52.25
CA ILE A 4 55.09 -10.71 52.15
C ILE A 4 56.38 -11.04 51.33
N VAL A 5 56.64 -10.23 50.29
CA VAL A 5 57.78 -9.48 49.86
C VAL A 5 57.46 -8.84 48.47
N ALA A 6 57.36 -7.61 48.22
CA ALA A 6 58.10 -6.35 48.28
C ALA A 6 59.42 -6.34 47.48
N GLY A 7 59.53 -5.38 46.57
CA GLY A 7 60.81 -4.99 45.91
C GLY A 7 60.50 -4.18 44.63
N PHE A 8 60.45 -2.92 44.69
CA PHE A 8 61.42 -1.81 44.57
C PHE A 8 61.98 -1.55 43.16
N LEU A 9 61.53 -0.40 42.65
CA LEU A 9 62.18 0.69 41.90
C LEU A 9 63.15 0.35 40.76
N ILE A 10 63.02 1.09 39.65
CA ILE A 10 63.91 2.21 39.27
C ILE A 10 63.33 3.00 38.10
N ILE A 11 63.39 4.31 38.22
CA ILE A 11 63.07 5.40 37.31
C ILE A 11 64.17 5.50 36.23
N ILE A 12 63.75 5.73 34.94
CA ILE A 12 64.58 6.53 34.04
C ILE A 12 63.71 7.38 33.16
N SER A 13 63.80 8.67 33.35
CA SER A 13 63.24 9.72 32.51
C SER A 13 64.13 9.91 31.29
N ILE A 14 63.54 9.94 30.10
CA ILE A 14 64.15 10.62 28.94
C ILE A 14 63.09 11.49 28.30
N LEU A 15 63.27 12.79 28.32
CA LEU A 15 62.61 13.82 27.55
C LEU A 15 62.96 13.65 26.06
N GLY A 16 61.97 13.69 25.22
CA GLY A 16 62.12 13.89 23.80
C GLY A 16 60.94 14.69 23.27
N LEU A 17 61.12 16.01 23.13
CA LEU A 17 60.25 16.89 22.38
C LEU A 17 60.33 16.54 20.90
N ALA A 18 59.20 16.36 20.21
CA ALA A 18 58.95 16.99 18.91
C ALA A 18 57.66 16.45 18.27
N GLY A 19 56.85 17.33 17.75
CA GLY A 19 56.01 17.06 16.59
C GLY A 19 54.49 17.13 16.83
N CYS A 20 53.95 18.35 16.76
CA CYS A 20 52.54 18.57 16.45
C CYS A 20 52.11 17.82 15.18
N GLY A 21 51.08 17.02 15.32
CA GLY A 21 50.35 16.40 14.22
C GLY A 21 49.01 15.95 14.77
N GLN A 22 48.13 16.92 15.06
CA GLN A 22 46.78 16.62 15.49
C GLN A 22 45.95 16.32 14.23
N GLU A 23 46.11 15.12 13.69
CA GLU A 23 45.09 14.55 12.78
C GLU A 23 43.79 14.42 13.57
N LYS A 24 42.91 15.38 13.32
CA LYS A 24 41.48 15.19 13.65
C LYS A 24 41.00 14.02 12.84
N THR A 25 41.07 12.83 13.39
CA THR A 25 40.25 11.71 12.94
C THR A 25 38.81 12.13 13.18
N ALA A 26 38.18 12.68 12.13
CA ALA A 26 36.74 12.86 12.11
C ALA A 26 36.16 11.45 12.26
N SER A 27 35.74 11.11 13.46
CA SER A 27 34.85 9.98 13.71
C SER A 27 33.60 10.26 12.88
N GLN A 28 33.56 9.73 11.67
CA GLN A 28 32.29 9.58 10.94
C GLN A 28 31.46 8.63 11.79
N THR A 29 30.61 9.19 12.63
CA THR A 29 29.47 8.47 13.18
C THR A 29 28.68 8.10 11.95
N GLU A 30 28.84 6.87 11.45
CA GLU A 30 27.89 6.28 10.49
C GLU A 30 26.54 6.31 11.20
N THR A 31 25.76 7.34 10.94
CA THR A 31 24.34 7.37 11.26
C THR A 31 23.74 6.22 10.46
N LYS A 32 23.48 5.10 11.14
CA LYS A 32 22.84 3.93 10.56
C LYS A 32 21.52 4.42 9.96
N GLN A 33 21.48 4.53 8.63
CA GLN A 33 20.30 5.00 7.92
C GLN A 33 19.10 4.14 8.31
N LYS A 34 18.00 4.78 8.69
CA LYS A 34 16.77 4.07 9.05
C LYS A 34 16.21 3.38 7.82
N THR A 35 15.78 2.14 7.97
CA THR A 35 15.00 1.45 6.93
C THR A 35 13.55 1.89 7.00
N ILE A 36 13.03 2.42 5.92
CA ILE A 36 11.61 2.75 5.76
C ILE A 36 10.85 1.47 5.38
N THR A 37 9.91 1.04 6.22
CA THR A 37 9.13 -0.18 5.97
C THR A 37 7.74 0.18 5.41
N ILE A 38 7.42 -0.34 4.22
CA ILE A 38 6.18 -0.03 3.49
C ILE A 38 5.37 -1.30 3.30
N GLY A 39 4.12 -1.30 3.81
CA GLY A 39 3.20 -2.41 3.66
C GLY A 39 2.42 -2.35 2.34
N VAL A 40 2.40 -3.47 1.60
CA VAL A 40 1.74 -3.60 0.29
C VAL A 40 0.82 -4.81 0.26
N MET A 41 -0.08 -4.87 -0.74
CA MET A 41 -0.95 -6.00 -1.01
C MET A 41 -0.66 -6.61 -2.38
N PRO A 42 -1.17 -7.82 -2.69
CA PRO A 42 -1.00 -8.45 -4.00
C PRO A 42 -1.98 -7.85 -5.02
N ASP A 43 -1.68 -6.66 -5.47
CA ASP A 43 -2.44 -5.84 -6.41
C ASP A 43 -1.49 -5.06 -7.34
N PHE A 44 -2.05 -4.32 -8.29
CA PHE A 44 -1.26 -3.50 -9.19
C PHE A 44 -0.89 -2.14 -8.61
N GLU A 45 -1.59 -1.67 -7.59
CA GLU A 45 -1.29 -0.43 -6.87
C GLU A 45 0.11 -0.46 -6.27
N SER A 46 0.55 -1.65 -5.88
CA SER A 46 1.85 -1.89 -5.23
C SER A 46 3.02 -1.98 -6.20
N LEU A 47 2.79 -2.22 -7.50
CA LEU A 47 3.86 -2.55 -8.44
C LEU A 47 4.96 -1.48 -8.54
N PRO A 48 4.69 -0.17 -8.51
CA PRO A 48 5.79 0.80 -8.53
C PRO A 48 6.78 0.62 -7.39
N PHE A 49 6.33 0.24 -6.18
CA PHE A 49 7.22 -0.03 -5.04
C PHE A 49 7.99 -1.33 -5.22
N VAL A 50 7.33 -2.38 -5.67
CA VAL A 50 7.95 -3.70 -5.94
C VAL A 50 9.01 -3.60 -7.04
N ILE A 51 8.75 -2.84 -8.09
CA ILE A 51 9.72 -2.57 -9.16
C ILE A 51 10.85 -1.65 -8.70
N ALA A 52 10.56 -0.65 -7.87
CA ALA A 52 11.59 0.23 -7.31
C ALA A 52 12.58 -0.56 -6.44
N GLU A 53 12.10 -1.51 -5.64
CA GLU A 53 12.94 -2.40 -4.85
C GLU A 53 13.78 -3.30 -5.76
N LYS A 54 13.16 -4.01 -6.71
CA LYS A 54 13.83 -4.91 -7.67
C LYS A 54 14.93 -4.22 -8.45
N ASN A 55 14.64 -3.04 -8.99
CA ASN A 55 15.56 -2.32 -9.87
C ASN A 55 16.57 -1.47 -9.11
N GLY A 56 16.53 -1.49 -7.77
CA GLY A 56 17.45 -0.75 -6.91
C GLY A 56 17.24 0.77 -6.94
N TYR A 57 16.05 1.25 -7.32
CA TYR A 57 15.77 2.69 -7.40
C TYR A 57 15.79 3.35 -6.03
N PHE A 58 15.35 2.67 -4.97
CA PHE A 58 15.49 3.17 -3.59
C PHE A 58 16.95 3.40 -3.21
N LYS A 59 17.82 2.44 -3.53
CA LYS A 59 19.26 2.56 -3.29
C LYS A 59 19.88 3.68 -4.11
N LYS A 60 19.46 3.84 -5.38
CA LYS A 60 19.90 4.94 -6.25
C LYS A 60 19.56 6.31 -5.67
N GLU A 61 18.38 6.45 -5.06
CA GLU A 61 17.94 7.68 -4.40
C GLU A 61 18.47 7.81 -2.96
N GLY A 62 19.33 6.88 -2.52
CA GLY A 62 20.00 6.95 -1.22
C GLY A 62 19.10 6.58 -0.04
N VAL A 63 17.98 5.90 -0.22
CA VAL A 63 17.09 5.46 0.84
C VAL A 63 17.05 3.94 0.97
N GLN A 64 17.00 3.44 2.22
CA GLN A 64 16.77 2.03 2.48
C GLN A 64 15.27 1.79 2.68
N VAL A 65 14.68 0.95 1.83
CA VAL A 65 13.27 0.59 1.90
C VAL A 65 13.13 -0.93 1.99
N LYS A 66 12.20 -1.38 2.83
CA LYS A 66 11.71 -2.76 2.88
C LYS A 66 10.24 -2.76 2.45
N VAL A 67 9.92 -3.46 1.37
CA VAL A 67 8.55 -3.71 0.95
C VAL A 67 8.04 -4.97 1.65
N GLU A 68 6.98 -4.86 2.44
CA GLU A 68 6.41 -5.96 3.21
C GLU A 68 5.01 -6.32 2.69
N HIS A 69 4.84 -7.61 2.29
CA HIS A 69 3.65 -8.09 1.61
C HIS A 69 2.60 -8.67 2.57
N PHE A 70 1.34 -8.27 2.41
CA PHE A 70 0.20 -8.72 3.19
C PHE A 70 -0.88 -9.31 2.28
N LYS A 71 -1.62 -10.31 2.77
CA LYS A 71 -2.71 -10.97 2.01
C LYS A 71 -4.07 -10.30 2.16
N SER A 72 -4.19 -9.38 3.12
CA SER A 72 -5.42 -8.61 3.37
C SER A 72 -5.13 -7.24 3.96
N ALA A 73 -6.03 -6.27 3.73
CA ALA A 73 -5.98 -4.96 4.37
C ALA A 73 -5.97 -5.06 5.90
N LYS A 74 -6.75 -6.00 6.47
CA LYS A 74 -6.80 -6.24 7.91
C LYS A 74 -5.42 -6.59 8.50
N ASP A 75 -4.66 -7.46 7.84
CA ASP A 75 -3.34 -7.89 8.31
C ASP A 75 -2.33 -6.74 8.20
N ARG A 76 -2.35 -5.99 7.07
CA ARG A 76 -1.53 -4.79 6.85
C ARG A 76 -1.82 -3.73 7.91
N ASP A 77 -3.09 -3.40 8.14
CA ASP A 77 -3.49 -2.36 9.07
C ASP A 77 -3.19 -2.75 10.53
N SER A 78 -3.26 -4.06 10.87
CA SER A 78 -2.81 -4.57 12.16
C SER A 78 -1.30 -4.40 12.36
N ALA A 79 -0.50 -4.60 11.30
CA ALA A 79 0.94 -4.36 11.35
C ALA A 79 1.27 -2.86 11.50
N LEU A 80 0.52 -1.98 10.82
CA LEU A 80 0.62 -0.53 10.98
C LEU A 80 0.28 -0.11 12.42
N GLN A 81 -0.82 -0.61 13.00
CA GLN A 81 -1.20 -0.37 14.38
C GLN A 81 -0.16 -0.85 15.38
N GLY A 82 0.52 -1.95 15.06
CA GLY A 82 1.63 -2.49 15.84
C GLY A 82 2.96 -1.72 15.68
N GLY A 83 2.97 -0.59 14.95
CA GLY A 83 4.16 0.23 14.72
C GLY A 83 5.25 -0.44 13.88
N LYS A 84 4.89 -1.45 13.07
CA LYS A 84 5.85 -2.20 12.24
C LYS A 84 6.06 -1.56 10.86
N LEU A 85 5.20 -0.62 10.47
CA LEU A 85 5.21 0.03 9.16
C LEU A 85 5.37 1.54 9.32
N ASP A 86 6.20 2.13 8.48
CA ASP A 86 6.35 3.58 8.32
C ASP A 86 5.32 4.14 7.33
N GLY A 87 5.01 3.37 6.29
CA GLY A 87 4.05 3.71 5.26
C GLY A 87 3.28 2.48 4.75
N VAL A 88 2.21 2.74 4.03
CA VAL A 88 1.32 1.71 3.47
C VAL A 88 0.76 2.15 2.12
N ILE A 89 0.59 1.18 1.20
CA ILE A 89 -0.30 1.32 0.06
C ILE A 89 -1.67 0.92 0.58
N THR A 90 -2.61 1.83 0.52
CA THR A 90 -3.88 1.74 1.25
C THR A 90 -5.00 2.49 0.55
N ASP A 91 -5.93 3.01 1.30
CA ASP A 91 -7.07 3.78 0.81
C ASP A 91 -7.52 4.85 1.81
N VAL A 92 -8.36 5.77 1.37
CA VAL A 92 -8.86 6.86 2.19
C VAL A 92 -9.58 6.36 3.45
N LEU A 93 -10.36 5.26 3.36
CA LEU A 93 -11.08 4.72 4.52
C LEU A 93 -10.10 4.25 5.60
N ALA A 94 -9.09 3.50 5.21
CA ALA A 94 -8.09 2.98 6.13
C ALA A 94 -7.31 4.12 6.80
N VAL A 95 -7.01 5.20 6.07
CA VAL A 95 -6.37 6.40 6.64
C VAL A 95 -7.28 7.06 7.68
N VAL A 96 -8.58 7.20 7.39
CA VAL A 96 -9.55 7.75 8.36
C VAL A 96 -9.66 6.86 9.58
N PHE A 97 -9.78 5.53 9.43
CA PHE A 97 -9.82 4.59 10.55
C PHE A 97 -8.53 4.62 11.40
N ALA A 98 -7.36 4.73 10.76
CA ALA A 98 -6.10 4.85 11.47
C ALA A 98 -6.09 6.10 12.36
N ASN A 99 -6.53 7.24 11.82
CA ASN A 99 -6.62 8.50 12.58
C ASN A 99 -7.67 8.42 13.69
N GLU A 100 -8.85 7.83 13.46
CA GLU A 100 -9.86 7.57 14.50
C GLU A 100 -9.30 6.68 15.62
N GLY A 101 -8.45 5.72 15.29
CA GLY A 101 -7.74 4.83 16.21
C GLY A 101 -6.51 5.45 16.88
N GLY A 102 -6.22 6.73 16.64
CA GLY A 102 -5.10 7.46 17.24
C GLY A 102 -3.75 7.30 16.51
N ILE A 103 -3.73 6.65 15.34
CA ILE A 103 -2.54 6.61 14.48
C ILE A 103 -2.63 7.80 13.52
N ASN A 104 -1.74 8.76 13.69
CA ASN A 104 -1.68 9.91 12.80
C ASN A 104 -1.07 9.50 11.46
N LEU A 105 -1.92 9.05 10.53
CA LEU A 105 -1.57 8.61 9.18
C LEU A 105 -1.93 9.71 8.17
N ARG A 106 -1.02 10.01 7.25
CA ARG A 106 -1.17 11.07 6.24
C ARG A 106 -1.02 10.50 4.83
N MET A 107 -1.96 10.75 3.98
CA MET A 107 -1.85 10.47 2.55
C MET A 107 -0.87 11.44 1.89
N ILE A 108 0.06 10.91 1.11
CA ILE A 108 1.00 11.70 0.31
C ILE A 108 0.57 11.67 -1.16
N SER A 109 0.17 10.48 -1.65
CA SER A 109 -0.24 10.29 -3.04
C SER A 109 -1.48 9.42 -3.13
N ARG A 110 -2.23 9.56 -4.22
CA ARG A 110 -3.16 8.54 -4.67
C ARG A 110 -2.39 7.41 -5.36
N ASP A 111 -3.02 6.27 -5.56
CA ASP A 111 -2.57 5.20 -6.44
C ASP A 111 -3.42 5.09 -7.71
N ASP A 112 -3.04 4.21 -8.63
CA ASP A 112 -3.69 4.05 -9.95
C ASP A 112 -4.42 2.70 -10.09
N GLY A 113 -4.75 2.04 -8.99
CA GLY A 113 -5.46 0.77 -9.01
C GLY A 113 -6.82 0.83 -9.69
N ASN A 114 -7.23 -0.31 -10.25
CA ASN A 114 -8.59 -0.52 -10.75
C ASN A 114 -9.26 -1.66 -9.99
N ILE A 115 -10.46 -1.42 -9.51
CA ILE A 115 -11.27 -2.37 -8.77
C ILE A 115 -12.53 -2.65 -9.59
N GLU A 116 -12.84 -3.94 -9.78
CA GLU A 116 -13.93 -4.37 -10.63
C GLU A 116 -14.97 -5.19 -9.87
N LEU A 117 -16.24 -4.86 -10.04
CA LEU A 117 -17.36 -5.68 -9.59
C LEU A 117 -17.76 -6.63 -10.70
N MET A 118 -17.80 -7.92 -10.40
CA MET A 118 -17.90 -8.98 -11.38
C MET A 118 -19.03 -9.94 -11.05
N GLY A 119 -19.83 -10.29 -12.05
CA GLY A 119 -20.74 -11.44 -12.01
C GLY A 119 -19.98 -12.73 -12.26
N GLY A 120 -20.24 -13.76 -11.45
CA GLY A 120 -19.60 -15.07 -11.60
C GLY A 120 -20.09 -15.79 -12.85
N LYS A 121 -19.25 -16.73 -13.36
CA LYS A 121 -19.63 -17.61 -14.46
C LYS A 121 -20.91 -18.39 -14.10
N ASP A 122 -21.82 -18.50 -15.06
CA ASP A 122 -23.05 -19.29 -14.94
C ASP A 122 -23.98 -18.89 -13.77
N THR A 123 -23.80 -17.69 -13.19
CA THR A 123 -24.63 -17.17 -12.10
C THR A 123 -25.87 -16.40 -12.61
N GLY A 124 -25.97 -16.14 -13.91
CA GLY A 124 -27.02 -15.33 -14.53
C GLY A 124 -26.91 -13.84 -14.19
N ILE A 125 -25.72 -13.36 -13.80
CA ILE A 125 -25.46 -11.96 -13.51
C ILE A 125 -24.72 -11.34 -14.70
N ASP A 126 -25.43 -10.59 -15.52
CA ASP A 126 -24.92 -9.96 -16.74
C ASP A 126 -24.96 -8.43 -16.67
N SER A 127 -25.66 -7.88 -15.69
CA SER A 127 -25.81 -6.44 -15.46
C SER A 127 -25.85 -6.12 -13.96
N MET A 128 -25.72 -4.83 -13.63
CA MET A 128 -25.87 -4.36 -12.25
C MET A 128 -27.25 -4.66 -11.66
N GLN A 129 -28.32 -4.63 -12.49
CA GLN A 129 -29.70 -4.88 -12.07
C GLN A 129 -29.93 -6.33 -11.66
N ASP A 130 -29.16 -7.27 -12.20
CA ASP A 130 -29.26 -8.69 -11.86
C ASP A 130 -28.72 -8.99 -10.44
N LEU A 131 -28.02 -8.03 -9.81
CA LEU A 131 -27.50 -8.16 -8.45
C LEU A 131 -28.59 -8.14 -7.37
N LYS A 132 -29.81 -7.72 -7.68
CA LYS A 132 -30.90 -7.66 -6.69
C LYS A 132 -31.16 -9.03 -6.04
N GLY A 133 -31.04 -9.07 -4.70
CA GLY A 133 -31.20 -10.27 -3.89
C GLY A 133 -30.02 -11.28 -4.01
N LYS A 134 -28.94 -10.95 -4.72
CA LYS A 134 -27.81 -11.85 -4.95
C LYS A 134 -26.69 -11.64 -3.93
N SER A 135 -25.88 -12.69 -3.73
CA SER A 135 -24.70 -12.64 -2.87
C SER A 135 -23.53 -11.97 -3.58
N VAL A 136 -22.92 -11.00 -2.91
CA VAL A 136 -21.75 -10.26 -3.40
C VAL A 136 -20.60 -10.38 -2.40
N GLY A 137 -19.52 -11.05 -2.81
CA GLY A 137 -18.31 -11.22 -2.01
C GLY A 137 -17.49 -9.93 -1.96
N LEU A 138 -17.20 -9.43 -0.74
CA LEU A 138 -16.42 -8.21 -0.51
C LEU A 138 -15.74 -8.23 0.87
N SER A 139 -14.93 -7.21 1.17
CA SER A 139 -14.49 -6.92 2.54
C SER A 139 -15.35 -5.81 3.09
N THR A 140 -15.98 -6.02 4.24
CA THR A 140 -16.79 -5.02 4.92
C THR A 140 -15.92 -3.94 5.58
N ASN A 141 -16.42 -2.71 5.66
CA ASN A 141 -15.75 -1.56 6.25
C ASN A 141 -14.37 -1.28 5.61
N THR A 142 -14.25 -1.51 4.30
CA THR A 142 -13.04 -1.22 3.50
C THR A 142 -13.42 -0.48 2.23
N ILE A 143 -12.40 -0.07 1.46
CA ILE A 143 -12.57 0.49 0.12
C ILE A 143 -13.47 -0.39 -0.78
N MET A 144 -13.42 -1.72 -0.62
CA MET A 144 -14.22 -2.63 -1.43
C MET A 144 -15.72 -2.45 -1.20
N GLU A 145 -16.14 -2.25 0.05
CA GLU A 145 -17.55 -2.00 0.35
C GLU A 145 -17.99 -0.62 -0.13
N TYR A 146 -17.19 0.42 0.13
CA TYR A 146 -17.43 1.76 -0.38
C TYR A 146 -17.60 1.74 -1.91
N THR A 147 -16.67 1.10 -2.61
CA THR A 147 -16.68 1.01 -4.08
C THR A 147 -17.94 0.30 -4.58
N VAL A 148 -18.34 -0.82 -3.95
CA VAL A 148 -19.59 -1.51 -4.30
C VAL A 148 -20.79 -0.59 -4.11
N ASP A 149 -20.87 0.12 -2.97
CA ASP A 149 -21.98 1.05 -2.70
C ASP A 149 -22.04 2.18 -3.76
N LYS A 150 -20.89 2.72 -4.19
CA LYS A 150 -20.82 3.73 -5.28
C LYS A 150 -21.21 3.16 -6.65
N MET A 151 -20.84 1.92 -6.94
CA MET A 151 -21.26 1.24 -8.18
C MET A 151 -22.76 0.98 -8.19
N LEU A 152 -23.34 0.57 -7.06
CA LEU A 152 -24.78 0.40 -6.90
C LEU A 152 -25.51 1.75 -7.06
N GLU A 153 -25.05 2.81 -6.40
CA GLU A 153 -25.60 4.15 -6.50
C GLU A 153 -25.63 4.64 -7.97
N ALA A 154 -24.53 4.47 -8.70
CA ALA A 154 -24.44 4.83 -10.13
C ALA A 154 -25.42 4.02 -11.00
N ALA A 155 -25.76 2.80 -10.59
CA ALA A 155 -26.75 1.93 -11.25
C ALA A 155 -28.18 2.12 -10.71
N GLN A 156 -28.43 3.14 -9.87
CA GLN A 156 -29.72 3.41 -9.20
C GLN A 156 -30.21 2.24 -8.32
N LEU A 157 -29.25 1.51 -7.74
CA LEU A 157 -29.46 0.46 -6.74
C LEU A 157 -29.04 0.94 -5.36
N LYS A 158 -29.53 0.27 -4.33
CA LYS A 158 -29.19 0.56 -2.94
C LYS A 158 -28.32 -0.54 -2.35
N SER A 159 -27.59 -0.23 -1.28
CA SER A 159 -26.76 -1.20 -0.57
C SER A 159 -27.54 -2.41 -0.06
N GLU A 160 -28.81 -2.21 0.34
CA GLU A 160 -29.74 -3.25 0.80
C GLU A 160 -30.32 -4.11 -0.32
N ASP A 161 -30.15 -3.74 -1.57
CA ASP A 161 -30.62 -4.55 -2.72
C ASP A 161 -29.76 -5.81 -2.93
N ILE A 162 -28.60 -5.92 -2.26
CA ILE A 162 -27.69 -7.06 -2.39
C ILE A 162 -27.43 -7.74 -1.03
N ASN A 163 -27.01 -9.01 -1.07
CA ASN A 163 -26.56 -9.75 0.12
C ASN A 163 -25.03 -9.70 0.20
N LYS A 164 -24.47 -8.80 1.02
CA LYS A 164 -23.03 -8.67 1.22
C LYS A 164 -22.48 -9.88 1.99
N VAL A 165 -21.49 -10.56 1.41
CA VAL A 165 -20.79 -11.70 2.02
C VAL A 165 -19.35 -11.28 2.33
N ALA A 166 -18.98 -11.28 3.63
CA ALA A 166 -17.67 -10.88 4.08
C ALA A 166 -16.60 -11.93 3.74
N ILE A 167 -15.74 -11.64 2.78
CA ILE A 167 -14.61 -12.47 2.35
C ILE A 167 -13.37 -11.56 2.22
N PRO A 168 -12.65 -11.31 3.33
CA PRO A 168 -11.56 -10.32 3.35
C PRO A 168 -10.33 -10.74 2.55
N GLN A 169 -10.04 -12.03 2.45
CA GLN A 169 -8.88 -12.55 1.72
C GLN A 169 -9.16 -12.55 0.21
N LEU A 170 -8.37 -11.81 -0.57
CA LEU A 170 -8.55 -11.64 -2.01
C LEU A 170 -8.49 -12.98 -2.79
N PRO A 171 -7.50 -13.88 -2.57
CA PRO A 171 -7.47 -15.16 -3.25
C PRO A 171 -8.72 -16.01 -2.96
N THR A 172 -9.14 -16.08 -1.70
CA THR A 172 -10.35 -16.84 -1.30
C THR A 172 -11.61 -16.26 -1.94
N ARG A 173 -11.69 -14.92 -2.07
CA ARG A 173 -12.82 -14.26 -2.74
C ARG A 173 -12.91 -14.64 -4.22
N LEU A 174 -11.75 -14.68 -4.92
CA LEU A 174 -11.67 -15.16 -6.30
C LEU A 174 -12.12 -16.63 -6.40
N GLU A 175 -11.61 -17.50 -5.53
CA GLU A 175 -12.00 -18.92 -5.51
C GLU A 175 -13.49 -19.11 -5.26
N MET A 176 -14.09 -18.35 -4.34
CA MET A 176 -15.53 -18.43 -4.05
C MET A 176 -16.38 -17.94 -5.21
N LEU A 177 -15.94 -16.90 -5.94
CA LEU A 177 -16.60 -16.46 -7.16
C LEU A 177 -16.54 -17.53 -8.24
N GLN A 178 -15.34 -18.07 -8.51
CA GLN A 178 -15.12 -19.12 -9.53
C GLN A 178 -15.86 -20.42 -9.21
N GLY A 179 -15.96 -20.76 -7.93
CA GLY A 179 -16.71 -21.95 -7.45
C GLY A 179 -18.21 -21.73 -7.31
N GLY A 180 -18.77 -20.58 -7.70
CA GLY A 180 -20.20 -20.27 -7.61
C GLY A 180 -20.73 -20.21 -6.16
N LYS A 181 -19.85 -20.00 -5.17
CA LYS A 181 -20.23 -19.84 -3.75
C LYS A 181 -20.79 -18.46 -3.44
N VAL A 182 -20.48 -17.48 -4.27
CA VAL A 182 -21.11 -16.16 -4.35
C VAL A 182 -21.49 -15.86 -5.79
N ASN A 183 -22.57 -15.09 -5.99
CA ASN A 183 -23.06 -14.77 -7.33
C ASN A 183 -22.19 -13.71 -8.03
N ALA A 184 -21.67 -12.77 -7.27
CA ALA A 184 -20.77 -11.71 -7.73
C ALA A 184 -19.67 -11.46 -6.68
N ALA A 185 -18.60 -10.80 -7.07
CA ALA A 185 -17.56 -10.36 -6.16
C ALA A 185 -16.86 -9.11 -6.67
N ILE A 186 -16.31 -8.32 -5.75
CA ILE A 186 -15.44 -7.22 -6.09
C ILE A 186 -13.97 -7.64 -5.94
N LEU A 187 -13.17 -7.40 -6.98
CA LEU A 187 -11.77 -7.81 -7.07
C LEU A 187 -10.91 -6.68 -7.66
N PRO A 188 -9.71 -6.45 -7.14
CA PRO A 188 -8.72 -5.59 -7.79
C PRO A 188 -8.01 -6.37 -8.90
N GLU A 189 -7.38 -5.65 -9.82
CA GLU A 189 -6.41 -6.25 -10.74
C GLU A 189 -5.16 -6.76 -9.97
N PRO A 190 -4.56 -7.87 -10.37
CA PRO A 190 -4.85 -8.71 -11.57
C PRO A 190 -5.85 -9.86 -11.31
N LEU A 191 -6.45 -9.95 -10.12
CA LEU A 191 -7.35 -11.06 -9.80
C LEU A 191 -8.67 -10.99 -10.57
N SER A 192 -9.13 -9.78 -10.89
CA SER A 192 -10.27 -9.58 -11.78
C SER A 192 -10.00 -10.13 -13.18
N GLY A 193 -8.80 -9.93 -13.73
CA GLY A 193 -8.37 -10.52 -15.00
C GLY A 193 -8.45 -12.06 -15.02
N LEU A 194 -8.06 -12.71 -13.90
CA LEU A 194 -8.23 -14.16 -13.74
C LEU A 194 -9.71 -14.58 -13.69
N ALA A 195 -10.54 -13.81 -13.01
CA ALA A 195 -11.98 -14.07 -12.97
C ALA A 195 -12.58 -13.99 -14.38
N ILE A 196 -12.20 -12.97 -15.18
CA ILE A 196 -12.63 -12.82 -16.58
C ILE A 196 -12.20 -14.02 -17.42
N LYS A 197 -10.93 -14.45 -17.31
CA LYS A 197 -10.43 -15.65 -18.02
C LYS A 197 -11.26 -16.89 -17.71
N ASN A 198 -11.77 -16.99 -16.48
CA ASN A 198 -12.60 -18.10 -16.04
C ASN A 198 -14.11 -17.89 -16.30
N GLY A 199 -14.50 -16.86 -17.07
CA GLY A 199 -15.85 -16.61 -17.55
C GLY A 199 -16.68 -15.66 -16.71
N ALA A 200 -16.10 -14.97 -15.72
CA ALA A 200 -16.77 -13.88 -15.01
C ALA A 200 -16.97 -12.65 -15.92
N LYS A 201 -18.00 -11.86 -15.68
CA LYS A 201 -18.34 -10.65 -16.44
C LYS A 201 -18.14 -9.41 -15.58
N VAL A 202 -17.45 -8.40 -16.12
CA VAL A 202 -17.34 -7.09 -15.46
C VAL A 202 -18.68 -6.38 -15.54
N LEU A 203 -19.21 -5.96 -14.39
CA LEU A 203 -20.46 -5.22 -14.26
C LEU A 203 -20.21 -3.72 -14.09
N SER A 204 -19.15 -3.36 -13.38
CA SER A 204 -18.72 -1.98 -13.14
C SER A 204 -17.26 -1.94 -12.68
N SER A 205 -16.59 -0.78 -12.80
CA SER A 205 -15.22 -0.58 -12.35
C SER A 205 -14.97 0.83 -11.79
N THR A 206 -13.91 1.00 -11.00
CA THR A 206 -13.50 2.33 -10.51
C THR A 206 -13.02 3.23 -11.64
N ASP A 207 -12.47 2.67 -12.71
CA ASP A 207 -12.11 3.42 -13.92
C ASP A 207 -13.34 4.03 -14.59
N GLN A 208 -14.42 3.25 -14.74
CA GLN A 208 -15.68 3.72 -15.33
C GLN A 208 -16.33 4.81 -14.48
N LEU A 209 -16.23 4.72 -13.15
CA LEU A 209 -16.79 5.71 -12.24
C LEU A 209 -15.90 6.93 -12.02
N ALA A 210 -14.66 6.91 -12.49
CA ALA A 210 -13.63 7.89 -12.16
C ALA A 210 -13.51 8.12 -10.62
N ASN A 211 -13.71 7.06 -9.83
CA ASN A 211 -13.70 7.10 -8.37
C ASN A 211 -12.57 6.18 -7.86
N LYS A 212 -11.38 6.75 -7.73
CA LYS A 212 -10.18 6.06 -7.23
C LYS A 212 -9.84 6.62 -5.85
N ALA A 213 -10.23 5.89 -4.81
CA ALA A 213 -9.99 6.28 -3.42
C ALA A 213 -8.78 5.55 -2.79
N GLY A 214 -7.93 4.94 -3.61
CA GLY A 214 -6.67 4.37 -3.18
C GLY A 214 -5.65 5.45 -2.83
N ALA A 215 -4.72 5.14 -1.93
CA ALA A 215 -3.77 6.09 -1.38
C ALA A 215 -2.43 5.44 -0.97
N ILE A 216 -1.38 6.23 -1.07
CA ILE A 216 -0.06 5.95 -0.50
C ILE A 216 0.09 6.86 0.72
N ALA A 217 0.20 6.27 1.91
CA ALA A 217 0.20 7.02 3.16
C ALA A 217 1.38 6.64 4.05
N PHE A 218 1.83 7.62 4.86
CA PHE A 218 2.89 7.46 5.85
C PHE A 218 2.42 7.96 7.21
N THR A 219 2.99 7.40 8.29
CA THR A 219 2.75 7.94 9.62
C THR A 219 3.33 9.36 9.72
N ALA A 220 2.61 10.26 10.39
CA ALA A 220 3.08 11.64 10.60
C ALA A 220 4.43 11.66 11.35
N GLN A 221 4.69 10.65 12.18
CA GLN A 221 5.99 10.47 12.83
C GLN A 221 7.10 10.21 11.80
N SER A 222 6.90 9.26 10.88
CA SER A 222 7.89 8.96 9.83
C SER A 222 8.11 10.16 8.92
N ILE A 223 7.05 10.89 8.55
CA ILE A 223 7.16 12.13 7.75
C ILE A 223 8.02 13.16 8.48
N LYS A 224 7.77 13.37 9.77
CA LYS A 224 8.50 14.35 10.58
C LYS A 224 9.97 13.97 10.80
N GLU A 225 10.23 12.69 11.06
CA GLU A 225 11.59 12.22 11.41
C GLU A 225 12.46 11.99 10.17
N ASN A 226 11.86 11.62 9.03
CA ASN A 226 12.59 11.20 7.82
C ASN A 226 12.01 11.84 6.53
N PRO A 227 11.79 13.17 6.49
CA PRO A 227 11.13 13.80 5.34
C PRO A 227 11.91 13.62 4.04
N GLU A 228 13.24 13.71 4.08
CA GLU A 228 14.07 13.56 2.88
C GLU A 228 14.12 12.10 2.39
N ASP A 229 14.10 11.11 3.30
CA ASP A 229 14.01 9.71 2.92
C ASP A 229 12.66 9.41 2.24
N ILE A 230 11.56 9.99 2.74
CA ILE A 230 10.23 9.80 2.12
C ILE A 230 10.17 10.51 0.75
N LYS A 231 10.77 11.68 0.58
CA LYS A 231 10.93 12.30 -0.74
C LYS A 231 11.72 11.41 -1.69
N ALA A 232 12.81 10.80 -1.22
CA ALA A 232 13.61 9.85 -1.99
C ALA A 232 12.79 8.59 -2.38
N VAL A 233 11.92 8.10 -1.48
CA VAL A 233 10.96 7.02 -1.79
C VAL A 233 10.08 7.40 -2.98
N PHE A 234 9.52 8.61 -3.01
CA PHE A 234 8.65 9.03 -4.12
C PHE A 234 9.42 9.34 -5.42
N LYS A 235 10.69 9.74 -5.36
CA LYS A 235 11.55 9.80 -6.55
C LYS A 235 11.75 8.41 -7.15
N ALA A 236 12.08 7.42 -6.31
CA ALA A 236 12.24 6.03 -6.72
C ALA A 236 10.92 5.43 -7.25
N TYR A 237 9.77 5.75 -6.62
CA TYR A 237 8.44 5.43 -7.13
C TYR A 237 8.22 5.98 -8.54
N ASN A 238 8.54 7.26 -8.77
CA ASN A 238 8.39 7.90 -10.09
C ASN A 238 9.33 7.29 -11.16
N ASP A 239 10.53 6.84 -10.78
CA ASP A 239 11.42 6.09 -11.67
C ASP A 239 10.80 4.73 -12.04
N ALA A 240 10.19 4.03 -11.09
CA ALA A 240 9.49 2.78 -11.33
C ALA A 240 8.23 2.97 -12.20
N VAL A 241 7.47 4.04 -12.01
CA VAL A 241 6.36 4.44 -12.90
C VAL A 241 6.84 4.64 -14.32
N ASN A 242 7.94 5.37 -14.53
CA ASN A 242 8.54 5.56 -15.85
C ASN A 242 8.94 4.21 -16.48
N TYR A 243 9.51 3.30 -15.69
CA TYR A 243 9.89 1.95 -16.13
C TYR A 243 8.65 1.14 -16.54
N LEU A 244 7.64 1.05 -15.68
CA LEU A 244 6.41 0.28 -15.94
C LEU A 244 5.66 0.76 -17.19
N ASN A 245 5.65 2.07 -17.44
CA ASN A 245 4.96 2.66 -18.59
C ASN A 245 5.75 2.50 -19.91
N LYS A 246 7.06 2.26 -19.84
CA LYS A 246 7.95 2.23 -21.01
C LYS A 246 8.36 0.81 -21.43
N GLU A 247 8.64 -0.03 -20.43
CA GLU A 247 9.17 -1.36 -20.68
C GLU A 247 8.06 -2.35 -21.03
N PRO A 248 8.31 -3.33 -21.91
CA PRO A 248 7.34 -4.35 -22.22
C PRO A 248 7.06 -5.23 -21.00
N VAL A 249 5.78 -5.56 -20.77
CA VAL A 249 5.32 -6.36 -19.62
C VAL A 249 6.11 -7.68 -19.49
N SER A 250 6.49 -8.29 -20.61
CA SER A 250 7.28 -9.53 -20.66
C SER A 250 8.64 -9.43 -19.97
N SER A 251 9.19 -8.22 -19.79
CA SER A 251 10.50 -8.01 -19.15
C SER A 251 10.49 -8.11 -17.63
N TYR A 252 9.32 -7.99 -16.99
CA TYR A 252 9.22 -7.97 -15.53
C TYR A 252 8.10 -8.84 -14.95
N ILE A 253 7.19 -9.38 -15.77
CA ILE A 253 6.00 -10.08 -15.28
C ILE A 253 6.32 -11.33 -14.46
N ASP A 254 7.34 -12.10 -14.83
CA ASP A 254 7.70 -13.32 -14.08
C ASP A 254 8.18 -12.97 -12.67
N PHE A 255 8.95 -11.91 -12.52
CA PHE A 255 9.32 -11.39 -11.20
C PHE A 255 8.11 -10.89 -10.42
N VAL A 256 7.19 -10.15 -11.04
CA VAL A 256 5.98 -9.64 -10.37
C VAL A 256 5.13 -10.80 -9.85
N ILE A 257 4.94 -11.85 -10.65
CA ILE A 257 4.19 -13.05 -10.26
C ILE A 257 4.81 -13.68 -9.00
N GLU A 258 6.13 -13.84 -9.00
CA GLU A 258 6.87 -14.43 -7.88
C GLU A 258 6.79 -13.55 -6.62
N ALA A 259 7.14 -12.25 -6.76
CA ALA A 259 7.19 -11.31 -5.65
C ALA A 259 5.84 -11.07 -4.97
N GLN A 260 4.77 -11.01 -5.76
CA GLN A 260 3.41 -10.78 -5.28
C GLN A 260 2.66 -12.07 -4.93
N GLY A 261 3.23 -13.24 -5.25
CA GLY A 261 2.56 -14.53 -5.05
C GLY A 261 1.31 -14.71 -5.92
N PHE A 262 1.28 -14.11 -7.11
CA PHE A 262 0.18 -14.26 -8.04
C PHE A 262 0.17 -15.65 -8.68
N PRO A 263 -1.00 -16.19 -9.03
CA PRO A 263 -1.07 -17.39 -9.86
C PRO A 263 -0.38 -17.16 -11.21
N ALA A 264 0.42 -18.11 -11.67
CA ALA A 264 1.13 -18.00 -12.97
C ALA A 264 0.18 -17.72 -14.16
N ALA A 265 -1.08 -18.13 -14.03
CA ALA A 265 -2.13 -17.93 -15.05
C ALA A 265 -2.46 -16.46 -15.33
N ILE A 266 -2.05 -15.50 -14.47
CA ILE A 266 -2.26 -14.07 -14.76
C ILE A 266 -1.46 -13.60 -15.96
N LYS A 267 -0.32 -14.25 -16.27
CA LYS A 267 0.56 -13.88 -17.37
C LYS A 267 -0.17 -13.73 -18.70
N ASP A 268 -1.21 -14.54 -18.91
CA ASP A 268 -2.00 -14.54 -20.15
C ASP A 268 -3.17 -13.54 -20.15
N THR A 269 -3.45 -12.92 -19.01
CA THR A 269 -4.64 -12.05 -18.83
C THR A 269 -4.29 -10.62 -18.45
N ILE A 270 -3.03 -10.38 -18.17
CA ILE A 270 -2.57 -9.13 -17.58
C ILE A 270 -2.75 -7.95 -18.53
N LYS A 271 -3.41 -6.91 -18.05
CA LYS A 271 -3.47 -5.60 -18.69
C LYS A 271 -2.92 -4.60 -17.67
N MET A 272 -1.72 -4.10 -17.95
CA MET A 272 -1.12 -3.12 -17.04
C MET A 272 -1.85 -1.79 -17.15
N PRO A 273 -2.17 -1.15 -16.02
CA PRO A 273 -2.69 0.21 -16.03
C PRO A 273 -1.63 1.19 -16.53
N GLN A 274 -2.06 2.36 -16.98
CA GLN A 274 -1.19 3.51 -17.15
C GLN A 274 -0.92 4.10 -15.78
N TYR A 275 0.31 3.99 -15.29
CA TYR A 275 0.70 4.58 -14.01
C TYR A 275 0.98 6.06 -14.12
N ASN A 276 0.59 6.80 -13.11
CA ASN A 276 0.90 8.22 -12.94
C ASN A 276 2.02 8.43 -11.92
N LYS A 277 2.81 9.47 -12.11
CA LYS A 277 3.73 9.92 -11.06
C LYS A 277 2.94 10.28 -9.81
N ALA A 278 3.60 10.20 -8.66
CA ALA A 278 3.01 10.55 -7.38
C ALA A 278 2.33 11.92 -7.45
N GLN A 279 1.09 11.98 -7.01
CA GLN A 279 0.25 13.19 -6.99
C GLN A 279 -0.76 13.10 -5.84
N ALA A 280 -1.09 14.26 -5.26
CA ALA A 280 -2.01 14.32 -4.13
C ALA A 280 -3.38 13.67 -4.47
N PRO A 281 -4.06 13.06 -3.48
CA PRO A 281 -5.41 12.55 -3.64
C PRO A 281 -6.40 13.66 -4.05
N ASP A 282 -7.46 13.27 -4.78
CA ASP A 282 -8.54 14.19 -5.14
C ASP A 282 -9.37 14.56 -3.91
N GLU A 283 -9.46 15.86 -3.60
CA GLU A 283 -10.19 16.34 -2.41
C GLU A 283 -11.67 15.94 -2.43
N LYS A 284 -12.32 15.95 -3.60
CA LYS A 284 -13.72 15.56 -3.74
C LYS A 284 -13.91 14.09 -3.35
N ILE A 285 -13.02 13.21 -3.80
CA ILE A 285 -13.08 11.78 -3.48
C ILE A 285 -12.82 11.55 -1.99
N VAL A 286 -11.81 12.23 -1.41
CA VAL A 286 -11.53 12.15 0.03
C VAL A 286 -12.75 12.56 0.85
N ASN A 287 -13.37 13.68 0.50
CA ASN A 287 -14.56 14.18 1.20
C ASN A 287 -15.76 13.25 1.03
N ASP A 288 -15.98 12.65 -0.14
CA ASP A 288 -17.07 11.69 -0.39
C ASP A 288 -16.90 10.43 0.48
N VAL A 289 -15.68 9.88 0.56
CA VAL A 289 -15.38 8.75 1.44
C VAL A 289 -15.67 9.07 2.90
N VAL A 290 -15.21 10.22 3.40
CA VAL A 290 -15.46 10.64 4.79
C VAL A 290 -16.97 10.76 5.05
N GLN A 291 -17.74 11.33 4.11
CA GLN A 291 -19.20 11.43 4.23
C GLN A 291 -19.87 10.06 4.26
N TRP A 292 -19.46 9.12 3.39
CA TRP A 292 -19.96 7.76 3.38
C TRP A 292 -19.69 7.04 4.72
N MET A 293 -18.48 7.19 5.28
CA MET A 293 -18.13 6.62 6.58
C MET A 293 -18.99 7.18 7.71
N LYS A 294 -19.26 8.49 7.69
CA LYS A 294 -20.16 9.16 8.66
C LYS A 294 -21.59 8.68 8.54
N ALA A 295 -22.12 8.59 7.32
CA ALA A 295 -23.47 8.11 7.05
C ALA A 295 -23.71 6.67 7.57
N LYS A 296 -22.66 5.86 7.56
CA LYS A 296 -22.67 4.48 8.12
C LYS A 296 -22.31 4.41 9.60
N ASN A 297 -22.09 5.53 10.27
CA ASN A 297 -21.66 5.57 11.67
C ASN A 297 -20.35 4.81 11.95
N LEU A 298 -19.44 4.74 10.96
CA LEU A 298 -18.16 4.05 11.08
C LEU A 298 -17.11 4.88 11.82
N VAL A 299 -17.28 6.20 11.86
CA VAL A 299 -16.37 7.16 12.53
C VAL A 299 -17.15 8.22 13.28
N LYS A 300 -16.58 8.69 14.39
CA LYS A 300 -17.12 9.76 15.23
C LYS A 300 -16.46 11.10 14.96
N GLY A 301 -15.17 11.07 14.62
CA GLY A 301 -14.36 12.25 14.35
C GLY A 301 -14.85 13.02 13.12
N SER A 302 -14.44 14.29 13.05
CA SER A 302 -14.65 15.14 11.87
C SER A 302 -13.32 15.33 11.19
N TYR A 303 -13.21 14.83 9.96
CA TYR A 303 -11.99 14.87 9.17
C TYR A 303 -12.20 15.75 7.96
N GLN A 304 -11.27 16.69 7.73
CA GLN A 304 -11.18 17.49 6.53
C GLN A 304 -10.00 16.98 5.68
N TYR A 305 -9.94 17.36 4.41
CA TYR A 305 -8.85 16.97 3.51
C TYR A 305 -7.47 17.25 4.13
N GLN A 306 -7.28 18.44 4.70
CA GLN A 306 -6.01 18.89 5.30
C GLN A 306 -5.61 18.10 6.55
N ASP A 307 -6.58 17.43 7.20
CA ASP A 307 -6.31 16.56 8.35
C ASP A 307 -5.76 15.19 7.91
N LEU A 308 -5.95 14.82 6.65
CA LEU A 308 -5.68 13.50 6.11
C LEU A 308 -4.55 13.50 5.08
N VAL A 309 -4.25 14.64 4.43
CA VAL A 309 -3.30 14.75 3.33
C VAL A 309 -2.11 15.62 3.74
N ASP A 310 -0.91 15.21 3.34
CA ASP A 310 0.31 16.00 3.45
C ASP A 310 0.93 16.19 2.07
N GLU A 311 0.80 17.38 1.51
CA GLU A 311 1.35 17.71 0.19
C GLU A 311 2.82 18.15 0.24
N SER A 312 3.42 18.33 1.42
CA SER A 312 4.76 18.92 1.56
C SER A 312 5.86 18.01 0.97
N ILE A 313 5.62 16.72 0.92
CA ILE A 313 6.56 15.73 0.43
C ILE A 313 6.70 15.77 -1.11
N LEU A 314 5.64 16.10 -1.82
CA LEU A 314 5.62 16.12 -3.31
C LEU A 314 5.99 17.49 -3.92
N ARG A 315 6.21 18.49 -3.07
CA ARG A 315 6.59 19.87 -3.48
C ARG A 315 8.08 20.04 -3.78
#